data_1e2dcf5b705e5b848f9cbbff98cc8504
#
_entry.id   1e2dcf5b705e5b848f9cbbff98cc8504
#
_cell.length_a   1.000
_cell.length_b   1.000
_cell.length_c   1.000
_cell.angle_alpha   90.00
_cell.angle_beta   90.00
_cell.angle_gamma   90.00
#
_symmetry.space_group_name_H-M   'P 1'
#
loop_
_entity.id
_entity.type
_entity.pdbx_description
1 polymer ?
#
loop_
_entity_poly.entity_id
_entity_poly.type
_entity_poly.pdbx_seq_one_letter_code
_entity_poly.pdbx_strand_id
1 'polypeptide(L)'
;MRTLMHKITFAGTLGAMLLGGGLARAADALPPVQKMGSVEYLSGGIGVDESKAIEKASPHWPLTLEFAAKDRQRADFMADVKVRVRDAHGHDALDATSNGPFLLAKLPPGSYGIDATAAGKTLHEHVTVKQHQPARAVFVWAGDAST
;
A
#
# COMPACT_ATOMS: atom_id res chain seq x y z
N MET A 1 -54.46 59.96 -16.65
CA MET A 1 -53.45 59.27 -15.79
C MET A 1 -53.40 57.86 -16.16
N ARG A 2 -52.29 57.42 -16.69
CA ARG A 2 -52.12 56.02 -17.12
C ARG A 2 -51.25 55.29 -16.08
N THR A 3 -51.87 54.32 -15.44
CA THR A 3 -51.18 53.42 -14.50
C THR A 3 -50.50 52.34 -15.30
N LEU A 4 -49.18 52.36 -15.35
CA LEU A 4 -48.36 51.31 -15.93
C LEU A 4 -48.27 50.17 -14.92
N MET A 5 -48.98 49.08 -15.18
CA MET A 5 -48.79 47.82 -14.47
C MET A 5 -47.55 47.13 -15.03
N HIS A 6 -46.51 47.10 -14.27
CA HIS A 6 -45.34 46.26 -14.58
C HIS A 6 -45.65 44.85 -14.15
N LYS A 7 -45.80 43.99 -15.12
CA LYS A 7 -45.81 42.54 -14.87
C LYS A 7 -44.38 42.06 -14.58
N ILE A 8 -44.15 41.75 -13.34
CA ILE A 8 -42.92 41.09 -12.94
C ILE A 8 -43.07 39.63 -13.24
N THR A 9 -42.41 39.16 -14.29
CA THR A 9 -42.29 37.74 -14.60
C THR A 9 -41.18 37.18 -13.75
N PHE A 10 -41.56 36.39 -12.76
CA PHE A 10 -40.63 35.58 -12.02
C PHE A 10 -40.24 34.39 -12.90
N ALA A 11 -39.06 34.42 -13.48
CA ALA A 11 -38.42 33.27 -14.09
C ALA A 11 -37.82 32.43 -12.96
N GLY A 12 -38.49 31.39 -12.60
CA GLY A 12 -37.94 30.40 -11.66
C GLY A 12 -36.77 29.68 -12.31
N THR A 13 -35.59 30.03 -11.88
CA THR A 13 -34.36 29.26 -12.23
C THR A 13 -34.39 27.97 -11.42
N LEU A 14 -34.76 26.88 -12.06
CA LEU A 14 -34.62 25.55 -11.50
C LEU A 14 -33.14 25.20 -11.46
N GLY A 15 -32.51 25.41 -10.31
CA GLY A 15 -31.13 25.00 -10.07
C GLY A 15 -31.07 23.48 -10.05
N ALA A 16 -30.60 22.90 -11.12
CA ALA A 16 -30.22 21.50 -11.13
C ALA A 16 -29.03 21.32 -10.19
N MET A 17 -29.28 20.86 -8.97
CA MET A 17 -28.24 20.30 -8.12
C MET A 17 -27.73 19.03 -8.80
N LEU A 18 -26.62 19.16 -9.50
CA LEU A 18 -25.78 18.02 -9.84
C LEU A 18 -25.19 17.50 -8.53
N LEU A 19 -25.85 16.56 -7.92
CA LEU A 19 -25.24 15.66 -6.94
C LEU A 19 -24.16 14.88 -7.68
N GLY A 20 -22.97 15.46 -7.74
CA GLY A 20 -21.77 14.73 -8.10
C GLY A 20 -21.50 13.70 -7.04
N GLY A 21 -22.25 12.61 -7.07
CA GLY A 21 -21.91 11.41 -6.32
C GLY A 21 -20.58 10.93 -6.83
N GLY A 22 -19.50 11.25 -6.11
CA GLY A 22 -18.22 10.63 -6.36
C GLY A 22 -18.40 9.14 -6.14
N LEU A 23 -18.49 8.40 -7.23
CA LEU A 23 -18.41 6.95 -7.20
C LEU A 23 -17.00 6.62 -6.72
N ALA A 24 -16.87 6.29 -5.44
CA ALA A 24 -15.65 5.68 -4.92
C ALA A 24 -15.41 4.40 -5.73
N ARG A 25 -14.48 4.44 -6.64
CA ARG A 25 -14.11 3.28 -7.44
C ARG A 25 -13.39 2.30 -6.52
N ALA A 26 -13.85 1.05 -6.48
CA ALA A 26 -13.17 -0.03 -5.78
C ALA A 26 -11.71 -0.23 -6.24
N ALA A 27 -11.32 0.33 -7.39
CA ALA A 27 -9.95 0.33 -7.92
C ALA A 27 -8.99 1.28 -7.17
N ASP A 28 -9.48 2.19 -6.36
CA ASP A 28 -8.67 3.15 -5.58
C ASP A 28 -8.43 2.65 -4.15
N ALA A 29 -8.57 1.36 -3.91
CA ALA A 29 -8.45 0.73 -2.60
C ALA A 29 -7.00 0.44 -2.19
N LEU A 30 -6.06 1.31 -2.58
CA LEU A 30 -4.71 1.25 -2.00
C LEU A 30 -4.79 1.63 -0.52
N PRO A 31 -4.07 0.90 0.35
CA PRO A 31 -3.91 1.31 1.73
C PRO A 31 -3.32 2.72 1.83
N PRO A 32 -3.60 3.45 2.90
CA PRO A 32 -3.03 4.78 3.08
C PRO A 32 -1.51 4.72 3.17
N VAL A 33 -0.86 5.68 2.53
CA VAL A 33 0.59 5.87 2.64
C VAL A 33 0.92 6.40 4.02
N GLN A 34 1.87 5.76 4.67
CA GLN A 34 2.40 6.15 5.97
C GLN A 34 3.82 6.68 5.80
N LYS A 35 4.30 7.41 6.79
CA LYS A 35 5.68 7.91 6.84
C LYS A 35 6.37 7.45 8.10
N MET A 36 7.62 7.03 7.94
CA MET A 36 8.57 6.87 9.02
C MET A 36 9.83 7.65 8.68
N GLY A 37 10.07 8.75 9.40
CA GLY A 37 11.12 9.69 9.02
C GLY A 37 10.84 10.27 7.63
N SER A 38 11.77 10.11 6.71
CA SER A 38 11.65 10.52 5.31
C SER A 38 11.10 9.43 4.38
N VAL A 39 10.88 8.22 4.91
CA VAL A 39 10.46 7.06 4.12
C VAL A 39 8.93 6.94 4.10
N GLU A 40 8.37 7.00 2.91
CA GLU A 40 6.96 6.68 2.69
C GLU A 40 6.81 5.19 2.43
N TYR A 41 5.81 4.59 3.04
CA TYR A 41 5.48 3.18 2.84
C TYR A 41 3.98 2.94 2.95
N LEU A 42 3.53 1.82 2.42
CA LEU A 42 2.20 1.29 2.66
C LEU A 42 2.28 -0.23 2.85
N SER A 43 1.32 -0.77 3.56
CA SER A 43 1.21 -2.22 3.74
C SER A 43 -0.25 -2.65 3.69
N GLY A 44 -0.49 -3.87 3.24
CA GLY A 44 -1.82 -4.43 3.12
C GLY A 44 -1.86 -5.63 2.18
N GLY A 45 -2.97 -5.79 1.49
CA GLY A 45 -3.18 -6.87 0.55
C GLY A 45 -4.06 -7.98 1.09
N ILE A 46 -4.82 -7.72 2.16
CA ILE A 46 -5.84 -8.63 2.64
C ILE A 46 -7.10 -8.40 1.79
N GLY A 47 -7.54 -9.47 1.13
CA GLY A 47 -8.62 -9.39 0.17
C GLY A 47 -8.14 -9.17 -1.25
N VAL A 48 -8.95 -9.60 -2.20
CA VAL A 48 -8.58 -9.65 -3.63
C VAL A 48 -8.39 -8.26 -4.23
N ASP A 49 -9.27 -7.32 -3.90
CA ASP A 49 -9.24 -5.98 -4.49
C ASP A 49 -8.04 -5.17 -4.03
N GLU A 50 -7.73 -5.21 -2.73
CA GLU A 50 -6.57 -4.52 -2.19
C GLU A 50 -5.27 -5.16 -2.68
N SER A 51 -5.19 -6.48 -2.72
CA SER A 51 -4.05 -7.21 -3.25
C SER A 51 -3.76 -6.86 -4.72
N LYS A 52 -4.78 -6.84 -5.57
CA LYS A 52 -4.65 -6.42 -6.97
C LYS A 52 -4.23 -4.96 -7.11
N ALA A 53 -4.77 -4.08 -6.28
CA ALA A 53 -4.40 -2.66 -6.29
C ALA A 53 -2.93 -2.47 -5.94
N ILE A 54 -2.42 -3.19 -4.94
CA ILE A 54 -1.02 -3.16 -4.55
C ILE A 54 -0.12 -3.72 -5.66
N GLU A 55 -0.47 -4.85 -6.24
CA GLU A 55 0.29 -5.43 -7.35
C GLU A 55 0.37 -4.49 -8.55
N LYS A 56 -0.72 -3.82 -8.87
CA LYS A 56 -0.76 -2.81 -9.93
C LYS A 56 0.12 -1.59 -9.63
N ALA A 57 0.19 -1.18 -8.37
CA ALA A 57 1.00 -0.05 -7.93
C ALA A 57 2.48 -0.39 -7.80
N SER A 58 2.83 -1.64 -7.52
CA SER A 58 4.19 -2.08 -7.19
C SER A 58 5.26 -1.69 -8.21
N PRO A 59 5.03 -1.68 -9.54
CA PRO A 59 6.03 -1.22 -10.50
C PRO A 59 6.42 0.25 -10.36
N HIS A 60 5.61 1.05 -9.68
CA HIS A 60 5.85 2.47 -9.42
C HIS A 60 6.51 2.74 -8.07
N TRP A 61 6.80 1.69 -7.30
CA TRP A 61 7.46 1.78 -6.01
C TRP A 61 8.87 1.19 -6.09
N PRO A 62 9.87 1.84 -5.47
CA PRO A 62 11.24 1.35 -5.50
C PRO A 62 11.44 -0.04 -4.90
N LEU A 63 10.68 -0.38 -3.87
CA LEU A 63 10.78 -1.66 -3.19
C LEU A 63 9.40 -2.25 -2.89
N THR A 64 9.25 -3.52 -3.22
CA THR A 64 8.09 -4.35 -2.85
C THR A 64 8.56 -5.55 -2.03
N LEU A 65 7.97 -5.73 -0.87
CA LEU A 65 8.14 -6.90 -0.03
C LEU A 65 6.85 -7.72 -0.04
N GLU A 66 7.00 -9.02 -0.16
CA GLU A 66 5.88 -9.97 -0.11
C GLU A 66 6.15 -11.02 0.97
N PHE A 67 5.13 -11.34 1.75
CA PHE A 67 5.20 -12.25 2.88
C PHE A 67 4.23 -13.40 2.73
N ALA A 68 4.73 -14.62 2.76
CA ALA A 68 3.92 -15.83 2.64
C ALA A 68 4.40 -16.93 3.62
N ALA A 69 3.47 -17.70 4.10
CA ALA A 69 3.77 -18.95 4.79
C ALA A 69 3.56 -20.11 3.82
N LYS A 70 4.48 -21.04 3.80
CA LYS A 70 4.35 -22.25 3.02
C LYS A 70 3.76 -23.35 3.91
N ASP A 71 2.47 -23.58 3.78
CA ASP A 71 1.86 -24.79 4.28
C ASP A 71 2.03 -25.89 3.24
N ARG A 72 1.96 -27.17 3.68
CA ARG A 72 2.19 -28.34 2.82
C ARG A 72 1.31 -28.41 1.57
N GLN A 73 0.22 -27.66 1.53
CA GLN A 73 -0.77 -27.69 0.44
C GLN A 73 -1.00 -26.36 -0.26
N ARG A 74 -0.60 -25.21 0.32
CA ARG A 74 -0.79 -23.88 -0.25
C ARG A 74 0.10 -22.85 0.43
N ALA A 75 0.39 -21.78 -0.27
CA ALA A 75 1.00 -20.60 0.34
C ALA A 75 -0.11 -19.74 0.96
N ASP A 76 -0.06 -19.55 2.25
CA ASP A 76 -0.93 -18.60 2.95
C ASP A 76 -0.24 -17.26 3.08
N PHE A 77 -0.97 -16.20 2.82
CA PHE A 77 -0.46 -14.85 2.98
C PHE A 77 -0.46 -14.45 4.47
N MET A 78 0.59 -13.75 4.85
CA MET A 78 0.82 -13.38 6.25
C MET A 78 0.49 -11.93 6.52
N ALA A 79 0.05 -11.65 7.74
CA ALA A 79 -0.12 -10.31 8.28
C ALA A 79 0.72 -10.19 9.57
N ASP A 80 0.81 -8.96 10.09
CA ASP A 80 1.55 -8.66 11.32
C ASP A 80 3.04 -9.06 11.28
N VAL A 81 3.64 -8.93 10.10
CA VAL A 81 5.07 -9.15 9.92
C VAL A 81 5.84 -7.90 10.36
N LYS A 82 6.75 -8.04 11.30
CA LYS A 82 7.66 -6.98 11.70
C LYS A 82 8.78 -6.86 10.70
N VAL A 83 8.89 -5.69 10.08
CA VAL A 83 9.86 -5.41 9.02
C VAL A 83 10.85 -4.36 9.50
N ARG A 84 12.13 -4.69 9.43
CA ARG A 84 13.21 -3.75 9.71
C ARG A 84 14.14 -3.70 8.52
N VAL A 85 14.33 -2.52 7.98
CA VAL A 85 15.20 -2.28 6.83
C VAL A 85 16.36 -1.41 7.28
N ARG A 86 17.58 -1.89 7.05
CA ARG A 86 18.81 -1.17 7.36
C ARG A 86 19.56 -0.83 6.08
N ASP A 87 20.13 0.38 6.05
CA ASP A 87 20.99 0.81 4.97
C ASP A 87 22.39 0.17 5.05
N ALA A 88 23.24 0.49 4.08
CA ALA A 88 24.61 -0.02 4.02
C ALA A 88 25.49 0.42 5.21
N HIS A 89 25.10 1.46 5.94
CA HIS A 89 25.78 1.95 7.13
C HIS A 89 25.21 1.37 8.43
N GLY A 90 24.24 0.47 8.35
CA GLY A 90 23.60 -0.14 9.50
C GLY A 90 22.54 0.72 10.18
N HIS A 91 22.16 1.85 9.59
CA HIS A 91 21.07 2.69 10.09
C HIS A 91 19.72 2.13 9.71
N ASP A 92 18.75 2.24 10.61
CA ASP A 92 17.37 1.85 10.33
C ASP A 92 16.74 2.85 9.33
N ALA A 93 16.49 2.36 8.11
CA ALA A 93 15.78 3.12 7.10
C ALA A 93 14.25 2.99 7.26
N LEU A 94 13.78 1.85 7.73
CA LEU A 94 12.38 1.57 7.99
C LEU A 94 12.25 0.55 9.13
N ASP A 95 11.32 0.80 10.03
CA ASP A 95 10.90 -0.13 11.07
C ASP A 95 9.37 -0.04 11.17
N ALA A 96 8.68 -1.04 10.64
CA ALA A 96 7.24 -1.03 10.52
C ALA A 96 6.66 -2.44 10.62
N THR A 97 5.39 -2.52 10.99
CA THR A 97 4.64 -3.77 10.96
C THR A 97 3.75 -3.78 9.73
N SER A 98 3.87 -4.81 8.90
CA SER A 98 3.01 -4.98 7.74
C SER A 98 1.64 -5.53 8.15
N ASN A 99 0.58 -4.85 7.74
CA ASN A 99 -0.80 -5.24 8.04
C ASN A 99 -1.34 -6.35 7.12
N GLY A 100 -0.56 -6.75 6.13
CA GLY A 100 -0.93 -7.76 5.16
C GLY A 100 0.29 -8.33 4.46
N PRO A 101 0.10 -9.12 3.40
CA PRO A 101 1.17 -9.83 2.73
C PRO A 101 2.10 -8.94 1.90
N PHE A 102 1.82 -7.65 1.76
CA PHE A 102 2.63 -6.73 0.97
C PHE A 102 3.05 -5.50 1.77
N LEU A 103 4.27 -5.06 1.54
CA LEU A 103 4.76 -3.76 1.97
C LEU A 103 5.51 -3.11 0.80
N LEU A 104 5.08 -1.90 0.43
CA LEU A 104 5.75 -1.06 -0.57
C LEU A 104 6.47 0.07 0.14
N ALA A 105 7.70 0.36 -0.23
CA ALA A 105 8.49 1.42 0.39
C ALA A 105 9.23 2.25 -0.65
N LYS A 106 9.29 3.57 -0.40
CA LYS A 106 10.09 4.51 -1.19
C LYS A 106 11.43 4.73 -0.52
N LEU A 107 12.36 3.86 -0.83
CA LEU A 107 13.74 3.96 -0.36
C LEU A 107 14.62 4.60 -1.42
N PRO A 108 15.60 5.44 -1.02
CA PRO A 108 16.62 5.93 -1.94
C PRO A 108 17.43 4.77 -2.55
N PRO A 109 18.02 4.95 -3.73
CA PRO A 109 18.93 3.96 -4.28
C PRO A 109 20.05 3.59 -3.30
N GLY A 110 20.32 2.30 -3.16
CA GLY A 110 21.31 1.78 -2.23
C GLY A 110 21.11 0.30 -1.94
N SER A 111 22.01 -0.24 -1.13
CA SER A 111 21.93 -1.62 -0.64
C SER A 111 21.30 -1.67 0.74
N TYR A 112 20.38 -2.57 0.93
CA TYR A 112 19.62 -2.70 2.17
C TYR A 112 19.57 -4.15 2.65
N GLY A 113 19.72 -4.31 3.95
CA GLY A 113 19.41 -5.56 4.65
C GLY A 113 17.99 -5.48 5.21
N ILE A 114 17.21 -6.53 5.02
CA ILE A 114 15.82 -6.59 5.47
C ILE A 114 15.66 -7.77 6.41
N ASP A 115 15.14 -7.49 7.60
CA ASP A 115 14.72 -8.49 8.56
C ASP A 115 13.19 -8.49 8.62
N ALA A 116 12.61 -9.64 8.36
CA ALA A 116 11.17 -9.85 8.47
C ALA A 116 10.90 -10.93 9.52
N THR A 117 10.15 -10.57 10.56
CA THR A 117 9.85 -11.44 11.69
C THR A 117 8.36 -11.73 11.77
N ALA A 118 8.02 -12.99 11.75
CA ALA A 118 6.67 -13.48 11.96
C ALA A 118 6.69 -14.76 12.80
N ALA A 119 5.74 -14.91 13.72
CA ALA A 119 5.64 -16.09 14.59
C ALA A 119 6.95 -16.49 15.27
N GLY A 120 7.73 -15.51 15.70
CA GLY A 120 9.01 -15.70 16.37
C GLY A 120 10.19 -16.09 15.47
N LYS A 121 9.98 -16.16 14.15
CA LYS A 121 11.03 -16.48 13.19
C LYS A 121 11.39 -15.28 12.34
N THR A 122 12.67 -14.94 12.27
CA THR A 122 13.19 -13.85 11.45
C THR A 122 13.85 -14.39 10.20
N LEU A 123 13.43 -13.89 9.04
CA LEU A 123 14.07 -14.13 7.77
C LEU A 123 14.85 -12.89 7.34
N HIS A 124 15.98 -13.12 6.69
CA HIS A 124 16.88 -12.06 6.24
C HIS A 124 17.02 -12.08 4.72
N GLU A 125 16.91 -10.92 4.11
CA GLU A 125 17.15 -10.73 2.69
C GLU A 125 17.99 -9.49 2.46
N HIS A 126 18.75 -9.48 1.37
CA HIS A 126 19.47 -8.33 0.87
C HIS A 126 18.88 -7.88 -0.45
N VAL A 127 18.63 -6.59 -0.58
CA VAL A 127 18.16 -6.00 -1.83
C VAL A 127 19.01 -4.81 -2.21
N THR A 128 19.11 -4.57 -3.50
CA THR A 128 19.69 -3.34 -4.05
C THR A 128 18.57 -2.56 -4.73
N VAL A 129 18.30 -1.37 -4.22
CA VAL A 129 17.35 -0.43 -4.82
C VAL A 129 18.11 0.41 -5.83
N LYS A 130 17.66 0.41 -7.06
CA LYS A 130 18.22 1.20 -8.16
C LYS A 130 17.19 2.20 -8.66
N GLN A 131 17.67 3.34 -9.12
CA GLN A 131 16.81 4.36 -9.71
C GLN A 131 16.10 3.79 -10.95
N HIS A 132 14.79 4.00 -11.05
CA HIS A 132 13.93 3.54 -12.14
C HIS A 132 13.88 2.01 -12.36
N GLN A 133 14.30 1.22 -11.38
CA GLN A 133 14.20 -0.23 -11.42
C GLN A 133 13.56 -0.72 -10.12
N PRO A 134 12.28 -1.15 -10.14
CA PRO A 134 11.62 -1.70 -8.96
C PRO A 134 12.34 -2.95 -8.46
N ALA A 135 12.66 -2.99 -7.18
CA ALA A 135 13.18 -4.18 -6.52
C ALA A 135 12.05 -4.92 -5.80
N ARG A 136 12.18 -6.23 -5.71
CA ARG A 136 11.23 -7.11 -5.03
C ARG A 136 11.96 -8.16 -4.20
N ALA A 137 11.48 -8.37 -2.98
CA ALA A 137 11.93 -9.47 -2.14
C ALA A 137 10.71 -10.25 -1.64
N VAL A 138 10.81 -11.56 -1.66
CA VAL A 138 9.77 -12.48 -1.21
C VAL A 138 10.28 -13.25 -0.01
N PHE A 139 9.54 -13.19 1.10
CA PHE A 139 9.83 -13.91 2.32
C PHE A 139 8.84 -15.06 2.46
N VAL A 140 9.35 -16.27 2.57
CA VAL A 140 8.52 -17.47 2.72
C VAL A 140 8.92 -18.19 4.00
N TRP A 141 8.04 -18.18 5.00
CA TRP A 141 8.21 -18.99 6.19
C TRP A 141 7.80 -20.44 5.90
N ALA A 142 8.67 -21.37 6.27
CA ALA A 142 8.28 -22.79 6.25
C ALA A 142 7.16 -23.00 7.26
N GLY A 143 6.08 -23.65 6.85
CA GLY A 143 5.04 -24.10 7.77
C GLY A 143 5.65 -25.02 8.82
N ASP A 144 5.26 -24.86 10.08
CA ASP A 144 5.69 -25.78 11.12
C ASP A 144 5.27 -27.19 10.75
N ALA A 145 6.25 -28.05 10.57
CA ALA A 145 6.01 -29.48 10.58
C ALA A 145 5.67 -29.87 12.02
N SER A 146 4.44 -29.54 12.45
CA SER A 146 3.93 -30.11 13.69
C SER A 146 3.77 -31.60 13.47
N THR A 147 4.63 -32.33 14.11
CA THR A 147 4.51 -33.79 14.31
C THR A 147 3.20 -34.12 14.97
#